data_1ecbcad24a332d10b383d9e7787597eb
#
_entry.id   1ecbcad24a332d10b383d9e7787597eb
#
_cell.length_a   1.000
_cell.length_b   1.000
_cell.length_c   1.000
_cell.angle_alpha   90.00
_cell.angle_beta   90.00
_cell.angle_gamma   90.00
#
_symmetry.space_group_name_H-M   'P 1'
#
loop_
_entity.id
_entity.type
_entity.pdbx_description
1 polymer ?
#
loop_
_entity_poly.entity_id
_entity_poly.type
_entity_poly.pdbx_seq_one_letter_code
_entity_poly.pdbx_strand_id
1 'polypeptide(L)'
;YDYYFKLTDYFLGNKITEIMVTLNEILSKGFDGQHFINGLASHLRNLLVSRDAQTIALIEASDEVRQRYQQQAQKCKPAFLYAAIRLCSDCDIHYKQSQSKRLLVEITLIELAQTAQEDTPSSGRRPKKTLKPLFKQQTGGTQQPQQVQKPHQAAATTPVAGTKPQAVPPVAPPTPLN
;
A
#
# COMPACT_ATOMS: atom_id res chain seq x y z
N TYR A 1 21.38 -10.12 -9.51
CA TYR A 1 20.80 -10.81 -8.35
C TYR A 1 21.28 -10.21 -7.02
N ASP A 2 22.56 -9.88 -6.87
CA ASP A 2 23.14 -9.43 -5.59
C ASP A 2 22.47 -8.18 -5.00
N TYR A 3 22.05 -7.24 -5.83
CA TYR A 3 21.32 -6.05 -5.38
C TYR A 3 19.99 -6.38 -4.69
N TYR A 4 19.25 -7.35 -5.22
CA TYR A 4 17.96 -7.73 -4.62
C TYR A 4 18.12 -8.43 -3.28
N PHE A 5 19.15 -9.28 -3.12
CA PHE A 5 19.47 -9.87 -1.83
C PHE A 5 19.83 -8.81 -0.79
N LYS A 6 20.70 -7.84 -1.16
CA LYS A 6 21.06 -6.71 -0.29
C LYS A 6 19.86 -5.86 0.08
N LEU A 7 19.02 -5.50 -0.90
CA LEU A 7 17.81 -4.71 -0.65
C LEU A 7 16.86 -5.42 0.30
N THR A 8 16.67 -6.73 0.15
CA THR A 8 15.83 -7.49 1.08
C THR A 8 16.37 -7.45 2.50
N ASP A 9 17.68 -7.61 2.71
CA ASP A 9 18.30 -7.45 4.03
C ASP A 9 18.14 -6.03 4.56
N TYR A 10 18.18 -5.00 3.70
CA TYR A 10 17.94 -3.60 4.09
C TYR A 10 16.47 -3.35 4.46
N PHE A 11 15.50 -3.96 3.76
CA PHE A 11 14.08 -3.90 4.15
C PHE A 11 13.87 -4.51 5.53
N LEU A 12 14.42 -5.70 5.78
CA LEU A 12 14.30 -6.37 7.06
C LEU A 12 14.95 -5.57 8.21
N GLY A 13 16.01 -4.82 7.92
CA GLY A 13 16.71 -3.95 8.87
C GLY A 13 16.17 -2.52 8.93
N ASN A 14 15.12 -2.16 8.18
CA ASN A 14 14.58 -0.79 8.03
C ASN A 14 15.65 0.27 7.70
N LYS A 15 16.60 -0.11 6.83
CA LYS A 15 17.74 0.72 6.45
C LYS A 15 17.41 1.60 5.25
N ILE A 16 16.58 2.64 5.47
CA ILE A 16 16.05 3.50 4.40
C ILE A 16 17.15 4.20 3.62
N THR A 17 18.19 4.70 4.30
CA THR A 17 19.31 5.39 3.65
C THR A 17 20.02 4.47 2.65
N GLU A 18 20.35 3.25 3.07
CA GLU A 18 21.04 2.26 2.23
C GLU A 18 20.16 1.81 1.03
N ILE A 19 18.86 1.72 1.24
CA ILE A 19 17.90 1.43 0.17
C ILE A 19 17.95 2.54 -0.89
N MET A 20 17.88 3.81 -0.48
CA MET A 20 17.88 4.95 -1.40
C MET A 20 19.22 5.08 -2.13
N VAL A 21 20.35 4.89 -1.45
CA VAL A 21 21.67 4.89 -2.08
C VAL A 21 21.78 3.77 -3.11
N THR A 22 21.35 2.56 -2.77
CA THR A 22 21.38 1.41 -3.69
C THR A 22 20.48 1.64 -4.92
N LEU A 23 19.28 2.19 -4.74
CA LEU A 23 18.42 2.56 -5.85
C LEU A 23 19.11 3.59 -6.76
N ASN A 24 19.71 4.62 -6.18
CA ASN A 24 20.41 5.63 -6.96
C ASN A 24 21.58 5.05 -7.76
N GLU A 25 22.35 4.13 -7.19
CA GLU A 25 23.40 3.40 -7.91
C GLU A 25 22.87 2.60 -9.10
N ILE A 26 21.74 1.90 -8.91
CA ILE A 26 21.12 1.11 -9.96
C ILE A 26 20.64 2.00 -11.11
N LEU A 27 19.92 3.09 -10.79
CA LEU A 27 19.41 4.02 -11.79
C LEU A 27 20.54 4.78 -12.51
N SER A 28 21.63 5.15 -11.80
CA SER A 28 22.77 5.84 -12.40
C SER A 28 23.58 4.96 -13.35
N LYS A 29 23.50 3.64 -13.21
CA LYS A 29 24.05 2.66 -14.17
C LYS A 29 23.16 2.43 -15.40
N GLY A 30 22.07 3.18 -15.52
CA GLY A 30 21.17 3.14 -16.67
C GLY A 30 20.09 2.05 -16.61
N PHE A 31 19.90 1.39 -15.46
CA PHE A 31 18.80 0.45 -15.31
C PHE A 31 17.46 1.19 -15.28
N ASP A 32 16.47 0.65 -15.99
CA ASP A 32 15.11 1.15 -15.98
C ASP A 32 14.40 0.81 -14.67
N GLY A 33 13.69 1.79 -14.09
CA GLY A 33 13.02 1.63 -12.80
C GLY A 33 11.88 0.60 -12.84
N GLN A 34 11.17 0.44 -13.97
CA GLN A 34 10.12 -0.56 -14.12
C GLN A 34 10.73 -1.97 -14.15
N HIS A 35 11.81 -2.15 -14.91
CA HIS A 35 12.56 -3.41 -14.94
C HIS A 35 13.12 -3.78 -13.55
N PHE A 36 13.59 -2.77 -12.83
CA PHE A 36 14.07 -2.96 -11.46
C PHE A 36 12.96 -3.47 -10.52
N ILE A 37 11.78 -2.84 -10.53
CA ILE A 37 10.63 -3.25 -9.71
C ILE A 37 10.16 -4.65 -10.06
N ASN A 38 10.09 -5.00 -11.34
CA ASN A 38 9.69 -6.32 -11.80
C ASN A 38 10.71 -7.40 -11.39
N GLY A 39 12.00 -7.08 -11.46
CA GLY A 39 13.06 -7.94 -10.97
C GLY A 39 13.00 -8.14 -9.44
N LEU A 40 12.67 -7.08 -8.70
CA LEU A 40 12.47 -7.16 -7.25
C LEU A 40 11.25 -8.03 -6.91
N ALA A 41 10.13 -7.87 -7.60
CA ALA A 41 8.94 -8.72 -7.43
C ALA A 41 9.26 -10.20 -7.66
N SER A 42 10.00 -10.48 -8.73
CA SER A 42 10.45 -11.84 -9.06
C SER A 42 11.37 -12.42 -7.98
N HIS A 43 12.27 -11.60 -7.43
CA HIS A 43 13.15 -12.00 -6.33
C HIS A 43 12.34 -12.32 -5.06
N LEU A 44 11.38 -11.47 -4.69
CA LEU A 44 10.51 -11.71 -3.52
C LEU A 44 9.63 -12.96 -3.70
N ARG A 45 9.14 -13.22 -4.91
CA ARG A 45 8.44 -14.46 -5.24
C ARG A 45 9.37 -15.67 -5.07
N ASN A 46 10.61 -15.58 -5.53
CA ASN A 46 11.59 -16.67 -5.35
C ASN A 46 11.89 -16.92 -3.87
N LEU A 47 11.97 -15.88 -3.04
CA LEU A 47 12.06 -16.05 -1.58
C LEU A 47 10.85 -16.79 -1.02
N LEU A 48 9.64 -16.46 -1.47
CA LEU A 48 8.41 -17.11 -1.00
C LEU A 48 8.39 -18.59 -1.33
N VAL A 49 8.72 -18.97 -2.58
CA VAL A 49 8.74 -20.39 -2.99
C VAL A 49 9.95 -21.17 -2.45
N SER A 50 11.01 -20.49 -2.01
CA SER A 50 12.17 -21.13 -1.37
C SER A 50 11.93 -21.56 0.07
N ARG A 51 10.80 -21.18 0.65
CA ARG A 51 10.44 -21.56 2.02
C ARG A 51 10.12 -23.03 2.16
N ASP A 52 9.65 -23.66 1.08
CA ASP A 52 9.27 -25.06 1.04
C ASP A 52 10.24 -25.83 0.12
N ALA A 53 10.72 -26.97 0.61
CA ALA A 53 11.64 -27.82 -0.14
C ALA A 53 11.02 -28.38 -1.44
N GLN A 54 9.70 -28.55 -1.50
CA GLN A 54 9.01 -29.05 -2.68
C GLN A 54 8.92 -27.98 -3.79
N THR A 55 8.84 -26.70 -3.42
CA THR A 55 8.65 -25.59 -4.37
C THR A 55 9.96 -24.93 -4.80
N ILE A 56 11.07 -25.21 -4.11
CA ILE A 56 12.38 -24.62 -4.47
C ILE A 56 12.83 -25.03 -5.88
N ALA A 57 12.43 -26.21 -6.38
CA ALA A 57 12.71 -26.67 -7.72
C ALA A 57 12.10 -25.77 -8.82
N LEU A 58 11.11 -24.95 -8.47
CA LEU A 58 10.49 -23.96 -9.39
C LEU A 58 11.39 -22.74 -9.65
N ILE A 59 12.54 -22.65 -8.98
CA ILE A 59 13.51 -21.58 -9.20
C ILE A 59 14.52 -22.03 -10.22
N GLU A 60 14.52 -21.36 -11.36
CA GLU A 60 15.51 -21.55 -12.43
C GLU A 60 16.83 -20.84 -12.06
N ALA A 61 17.62 -21.47 -11.22
CA ALA A 61 18.90 -20.96 -10.75
C ALA A 61 19.86 -22.09 -10.40
N SER A 62 21.15 -21.78 -10.25
CA SER A 62 22.14 -22.73 -9.74
C SER A 62 21.83 -23.14 -8.30
N ASP A 63 22.37 -24.28 -7.87
CA ASP A 63 22.17 -24.78 -6.51
C ASP A 63 22.70 -23.80 -5.44
N GLU A 64 23.79 -23.12 -5.74
CA GLU A 64 24.35 -22.07 -4.87
C GLU A 64 23.36 -20.91 -4.67
N VAL A 65 22.73 -20.43 -5.76
CA VAL A 65 21.75 -19.36 -5.70
C VAL A 65 20.48 -19.84 -4.99
N ARG A 66 20.03 -21.08 -5.21
CA ARG A 66 18.90 -21.68 -4.48
C ARG A 66 19.16 -21.73 -2.97
N GLN A 67 20.37 -22.11 -2.56
CA GLN A 67 20.74 -22.09 -1.13
C GLN A 67 20.70 -20.69 -0.53
N ARG A 68 21.15 -19.65 -1.25
CA ARG A 68 21.04 -18.26 -0.80
C ARG A 68 19.57 -17.85 -0.63
N TYR A 69 18.71 -18.22 -1.57
CA TYR A 69 17.27 -17.99 -1.45
C TYR A 69 16.70 -18.65 -0.21
N GLN A 70 17.02 -19.91 0.06
CA GLN A 70 16.57 -20.62 1.26
C GLN A 70 17.00 -19.91 2.54
N GLN A 71 18.27 -19.53 2.62
CA GLN A 71 18.82 -18.85 3.81
C GLN A 71 18.14 -17.51 4.07
N GLN A 72 17.92 -16.71 3.03
CA GLN A 72 17.26 -15.41 3.19
C GLN A 72 15.75 -15.58 3.42
N ALA A 73 15.11 -16.56 2.79
CA ALA A 73 13.69 -16.87 2.99
C ALA A 73 13.33 -17.20 4.45
N GLN A 74 14.23 -17.81 5.20
CA GLN A 74 14.03 -18.08 6.64
C GLN A 74 13.96 -16.80 7.48
N LYS A 75 14.60 -15.72 7.04
CA LYS A 75 14.58 -14.41 7.72
C LYS A 75 13.29 -13.62 7.37
N CYS A 76 12.59 -13.97 6.29
CA CYS A 76 11.44 -13.24 5.80
C CYS A 76 10.13 -13.86 6.33
N LYS A 77 9.24 -13.04 6.89
CA LYS A 77 7.89 -13.48 7.24
C LYS A 77 7.07 -13.67 5.97
N PRO A 78 6.25 -14.74 5.83
CA PRO A 78 5.40 -14.91 4.64
C PRO A 78 4.48 -13.72 4.38
N ALA A 79 3.89 -13.15 5.44
CA ALA A 79 3.03 -11.98 5.35
C ALA A 79 3.73 -10.77 4.72
N PHE A 80 5.00 -10.54 5.10
CA PHE A 80 5.83 -9.52 4.46
C PHE A 80 6.03 -9.80 2.96
N LEU A 81 6.39 -11.03 2.59
CA LEU A 81 6.65 -11.38 1.19
C LEU A 81 5.40 -11.19 0.32
N TYR A 82 4.21 -11.61 0.80
CA TYR A 82 2.94 -11.36 0.09
C TYR A 82 2.65 -9.87 -0.09
N ALA A 83 2.78 -9.09 0.97
CA ALA A 83 2.54 -7.66 0.91
C ALA A 83 3.56 -6.95 0.01
N ALA A 84 4.81 -7.36 0.07
CA ALA A 84 5.90 -6.82 -0.74
C ALA A 84 5.71 -7.08 -2.25
N ILE A 85 5.35 -8.30 -2.64
CA ILE A 85 5.04 -8.64 -4.04
C ILE A 85 3.87 -7.78 -4.53
N ARG A 86 2.84 -7.58 -3.70
CA ARG A 86 1.69 -6.75 -4.03
C ARG A 86 2.08 -5.28 -4.24
N LEU A 87 2.89 -4.70 -3.35
CA LEU A 87 3.40 -3.34 -3.49
C LEU A 87 4.20 -3.16 -4.79
N CYS A 88 5.06 -4.11 -5.13
CA CYS A 88 5.79 -4.09 -6.40
C CYS A 88 4.86 -4.17 -7.61
N SER A 89 3.82 -5.01 -7.56
CA SER A 89 2.81 -5.14 -8.61
C SER A 89 2.01 -3.85 -8.79
N ASP A 90 1.59 -3.22 -7.71
CA ASP A 90 0.88 -1.94 -7.73
C ASP A 90 1.77 -0.83 -8.31
N CYS A 91 3.05 -0.81 -7.97
CA CYS A 91 4.03 0.11 -8.55
C CYS A 91 4.16 -0.09 -10.06
N ASP A 92 4.28 -1.33 -10.54
CA ASP A 92 4.40 -1.65 -11.97
C ASP A 92 3.18 -1.17 -12.77
N ILE A 93 1.97 -1.43 -12.25
CA ILE A 93 0.71 -1.01 -12.88
C ILE A 93 0.68 0.52 -13.04
N HIS A 94 1.08 1.28 -12.01
CA HIS A 94 1.03 2.74 -12.02
C HIS A 94 2.25 3.39 -12.67
N TYR A 95 3.32 2.63 -12.95
CA TYR A 95 4.60 3.18 -13.43
C TYR A 95 4.47 3.99 -14.70
N LYS A 96 3.73 3.48 -15.70
CA LYS A 96 3.57 4.15 -17.00
C LYS A 96 2.76 5.44 -16.90
N GLN A 97 1.80 5.50 -15.96
CA GLN A 97 0.91 6.64 -15.76
C GLN A 97 1.52 7.70 -14.84
N SER A 98 2.54 7.33 -14.07
CA SER A 98 3.18 8.25 -13.14
C SER A 98 4.02 9.30 -13.86
N GLN A 99 3.83 10.56 -13.50
CA GLN A 99 4.65 11.68 -13.96
C GLN A 99 6.05 11.67 -13.31
N SER A 100 6.14 11.18 -12.09
CA SER A 100 7.39 11.07 -11.33
C SER A 100 7.71 9.60 -11.05
N LYS A 101 8.22 8.91 -12.07
CA LYS A 101 8.52 7.47 -12.02
C LYS A 101 9.51 7.13 -10.91
N ARG A 102 10.55 7.97 -10.73
CA ARG A 102 11.55 7.79 -9.69
C ARG A 102 10.92 7.88 -8.29
N LEU A 103 10.12 8.92 -8.04
CA LEU A 103 9.43 9.10 -6.76
C LEU A 103 8.49 7.92 -6.44
N LEU A 104 7.78 7.40 -7.44
CA LEU A 104 6.92 6.22 -7.26
C LEU A 104 7.72 5.01 -6.77
N VAL A 105 8.88 4.74 -7.38
CA VAL A 105 9.77 3.65 -6.96
C VAL A 105 10.32 3.91 -5.54
N GLU A 106 10.79 5.11 -5.25
CA GLU A 106 11.32 5.49 -3.93
C GLU A 106 10.28 5.27 -2.83
N ILE A 107 9.03 5.73 -3.03
CA ILE A 107 7.93 5.53 -2.06
C ILE A 107 7.65 4.04 -1.89
N THR A 108 7.57 3.28 -2.97
CA THR A 108 7.34 1.83 -2.90
C THR A 108 8.41 1.12 -2.07
N LEU A 109 9.69 1.47 -2.25
CA LEU A 109 10.78 0.87 -1.47
C LEU A 109 10.72 1.24 0.02
N ILE A 110 10.32 2.47 0.35
CA ILE A 110 10.09 2.90 1.74
C ILE A 110 8.94 2.12 2.36
N GLU A 111 7.83 1.95 1.65
CA GLU A 111 6.68 1.15 2.11
C GLU A 111 7.05 -0.32 2.33
N LEU A 112 7.90 -0.90 1.45
CA LEU A 112 8.44 -2.25 1.63
C LEU A 112 9.21 -2.38 2.95
N ALA A 113 10.08 -1.41 3.26
CA ALA A 113 10.85 -1.42 4.50
C ALA A 113 9.95 -1.28 5.73
N GLN A 114 8.92 -0.45 5.67
CA GLN A 114 7.93 -0.30 6.75
C GLN A 114 7.11 -1.57 6.97
N THR A 115 6.65 -2.18 5.87
CA THR A 115 5.88 -3.43 5.91
C THR A 115 6.69 -4.59 6.51
N ALA A 116 8.00 -4.60 6.32
CA ALA A 116 8.88 -5.60 6.92
C ALA A 116 8.92 -5.53 8.46
N GLN A 117 8.60 -4.36 9.05
CA GLN A 117 8.58 -4.13 10.50
C GLN A 117 7.22 -4.45 11.15
N GLU A 118 6.16 -4.60 10.33
CA GLU A 118 4.83 -4.86 10.87
C GLU A 118 4.68 -6.32 11.32
N ASP A 119 4.34 -6.52 12.60
CA ASP A 119 4.11 -7.85 13.20
C ASP A 119 2.69 -8.38 12.97
N THR A 120 1.82 -7.65 12.27
CA THR A 120 0.42 -7.99 12.13
C THR A 120 0.10 -8.77 10.86
N PRO A 121 -0.69 -9.88 10.94
CA PRO A 121 -1.31 -10.48 9.78
C PRO A 121 -2.35 -9.49 9.25
N SER A 122 -2.05 -8.79 8.15
CA SER A 122 -3.02 -7.92 7.51
C SER A 122 -4.09 -8.76 6.83
N SER A 123 -5.16 -9.07 7.58
CA SER A 123 -6.43 -9.39 6.96
C SER A 123 -6.98 -8.10 6.35
N GLY A 124 -6.87 -7.93 5.05
CA GLY A 124 -7.70 -7.20 4.12
C GLY A 124 -8.32 -5.83 4.46
N ARG A 125 -7.91 -5.15 5.52
CA ARG A 125 -8.36 -3.79 5.85
C ARG A 125 -7.16 -2.86 5.85
N ARG A 126 -7.17 -1.87 4.95
CA ARG A 126 -6.27 -0.70 5.02
C ARG A 126 -6.32 -0.17 6.45
N PRO A 127 -5.19 -0.03 7.16
CA PRO A 127 -5.18 0.69 8.42
C PRO A 127 -5.65 2.11 8.14
N LYS A 128 -6.72 2.56 8.82
CA LYS A 128 -7.06 3.98 8.88
C LYS A 128 -5.87 4.65 9.55
N LYS A 129 -5.03 5.33 8.79
CA LYS A 129 -4.00 6.22 9.33
C LYS A 129 -4.73 7.29 10.14
N THR A 130 -4.78 7.11 11.44
CA THR A 130 -5.18 8.16 12.36
C THR A 130 -4.01 9.13 12.39
N LEU A 131 -4.12 10.19 11.61
CA LEU A 131 -3.18 11.31 11.67
C LEU A 131 -3.27 11.90 13.08
N LYS A 132 -2.27 11.66 13.90
CA LYS A 132 -2.13 12.37 15.18
C LYS A 132 -1.91 13.85 14.83
N PRO A 133 -2.71 14.78 15.36
CA PRO A 133 -2.51 16.20 15.09
C PRO A 133 -1.13 16.63 15.60
N LEU A 134 -0.32 17.14 14.69
CA LEU A 134 1.07 17.55 14.96
C LEU A 134 1.16 18.90 15.67
N PHE A 135 0.03 19.59 15.87
CA PHE A 135 -0.02 20.89 16.52
C PHE A 135 -0.73 20.79 17.86
N LYS A 136 0.06 20.74 18.94
CA LYS A 136 -0.37 21.09 20.27
C LYS A 136 -0.39 22.62 20.33
N GLN A 137 -1.57 23.21 20.09
CA GLN A 137 -1.77 24.63 20.32
C GLN A 137 -1.75 24.85 21.84
N GLN A 138 -0.69 25.47 22.31
CA GLN A 138 -0.61 26.05 23.65
C GLN A 138 -1.46 27.32 23.65
N THR A 139 -2.65 27.27 24.23
CA THR A 139 -3.33 28.45 24.69
C THR A 139 -3.64 28.21 26.16
N GLY A 140 -2.83 28.84 26.99
CA GLY A 140 -3.18 29.08 28.40
C GLY A 140 -4.26 30.15 28.49
N GLY A 141 -5.18 30.00 29.43
CA GLY A 141 -6.19 31.01 29.74
C GLY A 141 -7.40 30.39 30.44
N THR A 142 -7.37 30.48 31.73
CA THR A 142 -8.36 30.32 32.79
C THR A 142 -9.76 30.86 32.37
N GLN A 143 -10.87 30.12 32.61
CA GLN A 143 -11.97 30.52 33.43
C GLN A 143 -13.09 29.46 33.48
N GLN A 144 -13.72 29.44 34.66
CA GLN A 144 -14.63 28.50 35.29
C GLN A 144 -16.08 28.55 34.74
N PRO A 145 -16.94 27.58 35.11
CA PRO A 145 -18.22 27.32 34.48
C PRO A 145 -19.40 28.10 35.07
N GLN A 146 -20.36 28.45 34.24
CA GLN A 146 -21.71 28.79 34.71
C GLN A 146 -22.77 27.89 34.07
N GLN A 147 -23.47 27.19 34.96
CA GLN A 147 -24.76 26.55 34.72
C GLN A 147 -25.83 27.61 34.52
N VAL A 148 -26.74 27.42 33.57
CA VAL A 148 -28.14 27.85 33.69
C VAL A 148 -29.03 26.97 32.77
N GLN A 149 -29.80 26.11 33.38
CA GLN A 149 -31.22 25.78 33.32
C GLN A 149 -31.96 25.77 31.95
N LYS A 150 -32.63 24.62 31.73
CA LYS A 150 -33.86 24.46 30.90
C LYS A 150 -35.02 25.25 31.53
N PRO A 151 -36.05 25.65 30.74
CA PRO A 151 -37.30 24.92 30.74
C PRO A 151 -38.03 24.80 29.37
N HIS A 152 -38.59 23.69 29.14
CA HIS A 152 -40.02 23.25 29.06
C HIS A 152 -41.00 23.93 28.07
N GLN A 153 -41.65 23.06 27.25
CA GLN A 153 -43.05 23.04 26.76
C GLN A 153 -43.38 23.99 25.59
N ALA A 154 -44.25 23.70 24.71
CA ALA A 154 -45.14 22.58 24.36
C ALA A 154 -45.79 22.86 23.00
N ALA A 155 -46.26 21.77 22.37
CA ALA A 155 -47.52 21.60 21.69
C ALA A 155 -47.78 22.18 20.27
N ALA A 156 -47.96 21.23 19.37
CA ALA A 156 -49.11 20.97 18.50
C ALA A 156 -49.38 21.94 17.34
N THR A 157 -49.44 21.47 16.12
CA THR A 157 -50.62 21.00 15.39
C THR A 157 -50.26 20.65 13.93
N THR A 158 -50.69 19.52 13.49
CA THR A 158 -50.91 19.05 12.09
C THR A 158 -52.13 19.76 11.46
N PRO A 159 -52.57 19.47 10.23
CA PRO A 159 -51.97 18.97 8.98
C PRO A 159 -52.41 19.82 7.73
N VAL A 160 -52.02 19.41 6.50
CA VAL A 160 -52.89 19.27 5.31
C VAL A 160 -52.04 19.11 4.03
N ALA A 161 -52.15 17.97 3.47
CA ALA A 161 -52.53 17.51 2.12
C ALA A 161 -51.85 18.09 0.87
N GLY A 162 -51.27 17.17 0.12
CA GLY A 162 -51.68 16.89 -1.24
C GLY A 162 -50.78 17.42 -2.34
N THR A 163 -50.06 16.57 -3.03
CA THR A 163 -50.36 16.29 -4.43
C THR A 163 -49.31 15.30 -4.99
N LYS A 164 -49.85 14.28 -5.63
CA LYS A 164 -49.21 13.14 -6.26
C LYS A 164 -48.82 13.45 -7.73
N PRO A 165 -48.22 12.56 -8.46
CA PRO A 165 -47.06 12.73 -9.33
C PRO A 165 -47.41 12.84 -10.80
N GLN A 166 -46.50 13.31 -11.62
CA GLN A 166 -46.61 13.23 -13.06
C GLN A 166 -45.49 12.38 -13.66
N ALA A 167 -45.92 11.32 -14.32
CA ALA A 167 -45.13 10.36 -15.05
C ALA A 167 -44.52 10.97 -16.32
N VAL A 168 -43.32 10.63 -16.68
CA VAL A 168 -42.69 10.93 -17.96
C VAL A 168 -42.58 9.63 -18.75
N PRO A 169 -42.97 9.60 -20.06
CA PRO A 169 -43.05 8.38 -20.86
C PRO A 169 -41.68 7.96 -21.41
N PRO A 170 -41.54 6.68 -21.81
CA PRO A 170 -40.27 6.09 -22.25
C PRO A 170 -39.90 6.46 -23.69
N VAL A 171 -38.61 6.70 -23.91
CA VAL A 171 -38.02 6.91 -25.23
C VAL A 171 -37.66 5.57 -25.86
N ALA A 172 -38.11 5.39 -27.11
CA ALA A 172 -37.88 4.20 -27.92
C ALA A 172 -36.44 4.10 -28.45
N PRO A 173 -35.94 2.87 -28.77
CA PRO A 173 -34.59 2.65 -29.31
C PRO A 173 -34.50 2.96 -30.83
N PRO A 174 -33.32 3.34 -31.33
CA PRO A 174 -33.16 3.58 -32.77
C PRO A 174 -32.93 2.27 -33.53
N THR A 175 -33.53 2.22 -34.68
CA THR A 175 -33.51 1.16 -35.69
C THR A 175 -32.14 1.13 -36.42
N PRO A 176 -31.63 -0.03 -36.86
CA PRO A 176 -30.45 -0.10 -37.68
C PRO A 176 -30.72 0.20 -39.14
N LEU A 177 -29.85 0.98 -39.77
CA LEU A 177 -29.80 1.19 -41.21
C LEU A 177 -28.76 0.28 -41.81
N ASN A 178 -29.16 -0.41 -42.76
CA ASN A 178 -28.71 -1.17 -43.91
C ASN A 178 -27.25 -1.00 -44.29
#